data_4f1d0d487a414268d65d31de3ca3b34d
#
_entry.id   4f1d0d487a414268d65d31de3ca3b34d
#
_cell.length_a   1.000
_cell.length_b   1.000
_cell.length_c   1.000
_cell.angle_alpha   90.00
_cell.angle_beta   90.00
_cell.angle_gamma   90.00
#
_symmetry.space_group_name_H-M   'P 1'
#
loop_
_entity.id
_entity.type
_entity.pdbx_description
1 polymer ?
#
loop_
_entity_poly.entity_id
_entity_poly.type
_entity_poly.pdbx_seq_one_letter_code
_entity_poly.pdbx_strand_id
1 'polypeptide(L)'
;MINTTLCYIEKAGSYLLLHRTKKTNDVNKDKWIGIGGKFEEGESPFDCVCREVREETGFVLNKVEYRGLVTFVSRTSDGGAPYYELMHVFWSSDFTEPSLPVACDEGELEWIPKSKMNELPHWESDELFMELIEKRSPFFSIKVEYLDGKMIKASREQ
;
A
#
# COMPACT_ATOMS: atom_id res chain seq x y z
N MET A 1 9.68 -2.70 15.17
CA MET A 1 9.43 -2.12 13.83
C MET A 1 8.70 -3.16 12.99
N ILE A 2 7.62 -2.77 12.35
CA ILE A 2 6.78 -3.64 11.53
C ILE A 2 7.23 -3.55 10.07
N ASN A 3 7.32 -4.68 9.37
CA ASN A 3 7.54 -4.72 7.94
C ASN A 3 6.23 -5.04 7.23
N THR A 4 5.90 -4.29 6.19
CA THR A 4 4.69 -4.47 5.38
C THR A 4 5.02 -4.37 3.90
N THR A 5 4.12 -4.84 3.07
CA THR A 5 4.14 -4.60 1.62
C THR A 5 2.93 -3.80 1.19
N LEU A 6 3.08 -3.09 0.09
CA LEU A 6 2.00 -2.41 -0.62
C LEU A 6 2.25 -2.57 -2.11
N CYS A 7 1.26 -3.05 -2.85
CA CYS A 7 1.34 -3.24 -4.30
C CYS A 7 0.26 -2.44 -5.02
N TYR A 8 0.68 -1.64 -5.98
CA TYR A 8 -0.22 -1.00 -6.94
C TYR A 8 -0.30 -1.87 -8.20
N ILE A 9 -1.44 -2.50 -8.40
CA ILE A 9 -1.73 -3.34 -9.57
C ILE A 9 -2.45 -2.47 -10.59
N GLU A 10 -1.86 -2.35 -11.77
CA GLU A 10 -2.33 -1.44 -12.82
C GLU A 10 -2.89 -2.19 -14.02
N LYS A 11 -4.05 -1.75 -14.50
CA LYS A 11 -4.67 -2.22 -15.75
C LYS A 11 -5.46 -1.08 -16.41
N ALA A 12 -5.22 -0.84 -17.69
CA ALA A 12 -5.98 0.11 -18.50
C ALA A 12 -6.15 1.51 -17.86
N GLY A 13 -5.08 2.05 -17.27
CA GLY A 13 -5.09 3.38 -16.65
C GLY A 13 -5.76 3.45 -15.27
N SER A 14 -6.03 2.31 -14.66
CA SER A 14 -6.61 2.21 -13.32
C SER A 14 -5.73 1.38 -12.40
N TYR A 15 -5.82 1.64 -11.10
CA TYR A 15 -5.24 0.79 -10.05
C TYR A 15 -6.32 -0.01 -9.34
N LEU A 16 -6.01 -1.26 -8.99
CA LEU A 16 -6.85 -2.06 -8.11
C LEU A 16 -6.63 -1.60 -6.68
N LEU A 17 -7.64 -1.01 -6.08
CA LEU A 17 -7.58 -0.52 -4.71
C LEU A 17 -8.54 -1.28 -3.81
N LEU A 18 -8.16 -1.36 -2.55
CA LEU A 18 -8.98 -1.91 -1.48
C LEU A 18 -9.58 -0.77 -0.66
N HIS A 19 -10.92 -0.72 -0.61
CA HIS A 19 -11.64 0.15 0.31
C HIS A 19 -11.80 -0.58 1.65
N ARG A 20 -11.09 -0.13 2.67
CA ARG A 20 -11.04 -0.77 4.01
C ARG A 20 -12.31 -0.50 4.79
N THR A 21 -13.29 -1.38 4.72
CA THR A 21 -14.62 -1.17 5.32
C THR A 21 -15.05 -2.23 6.34
N LYS A 22 -14.41 -3.41 6.32
CA LYS A 22 -14.94 -4.58 7.05
C LYS A 22 -14.45 -4.71 8.49
N LYS A 23 -13.31 -4.11 8.86
CA LYS A 23 -12.74 -4.17 10.22
C LYS A 23 -13.01 -2.87 10.97
N THR A 24 -13.55 -2.97 12.19
CA THR A 24 -13.91 -1.80 13.02
C THR A 24 -12.72 -1.10 13.65
N ASN A 25 -11.66 -1.84 14.01
CA ASN A 25 -10.45 -1.33 14.66
C ASN A 25 -9.28 -1.19 13.66
N ASP A 26 -9.58 -0.88 12.41
CA ASP A 26 -8.59 -0.73 11.37
C ASP A 26 -8.14 0.73 11.29
N VAL A 27 -6.83 0.98 11.44
CA VAL A 27 -6.22 2.31 11.28
C VAL A 27 -6.44 2.87 9.87
N ASN A 28 -6.62 1.99 8.87
CA ASN A 28 -6.91 2.34 7.48
C ASN A 28 -8.42 2.39 7.18
N LYS A 29 -9.27 2.32 8.20
CA LYS A 29 -10.73 2.28 8.01
C LYS A 29 -11.19 3.44 7.12
N ASP A 30 -12.09 3.11 6.18
CA ASP A 30 -12.65 4.00 5.17
C ASP A 30 -11.64 4.58 4.16
N LYS A 31 -10.38 4.19 4.22
CA LYS A 31 -9.36 4.58 3.24
C LYS A 31 -9.27 3.60 2.08
N TRP A 32 -8.91 4.14 0.94
CA TRP A 32 -8.57 3.39 -0.27
C TRP A 32 -7.07 3.23 -0.33
N ILE A 33 -6.60 2.00 -0.36
CA ILE A 33 -5.17 1.67 -0.36
C ILE A 33 -4.84 0.61 -1.42
N GLY A 34 -3.56 0.51 -1.78
CA GLY A 34 -3.05 -0.61 -2.56
C GLY A 34 -3.18 -1.94 -1.80
N ILE A 35 -2.84 -3.03 -2.46
CA ILE A 35 -2.95 -4.38 -1.90
C ILE A 35 -1.68 -4.74 -1.17
N GLY A 36 -1.79 -5.23 0.06
CA GLY A 36 -0.63 -5.64 0.83
C GLY A 36 -0.95 -5.93 2.28
N GLY A 37 0.09 -6.21 3.05
CA GLY A 37 -0.06 -6.55 4.45
C GLY A 37 1.27 -6.79 5.15
N LYS A 38 1.21 -7.35 6.34
CA LYS A 38 2.36 -7.60 7.19
C LYS A 38 3.12 -8.84 6.74
N PHE A 39 4.43 -8.81 6.92
CA PHE A 39 5.27 -10.00 6.74
C PHE A 39 4.90 -11.10 7.72
N GLU A 40 4.94 -12.32 7.24
CA GLU A 40 4.99 -13.52 8.07
C GLU A 40 6.46 -13.92 8.33
N GLU A 41 6.65 -14.78 9.31
CA GLU A 41 8.00 -15.23 9.67
C GLU A 41 8.68 -15.93 8.48
N GLY A 42 9.90 -15.51 8.17
CA GLY A 42 10.70 -16.07 7.09
C GLY A 42 10.42 -15.53 5.69
N GLU A 43 9.48 -14.62 5.53
CA GLU A 43 9.18 -14.02 4.23
C GLU A 43 10.20 -12.96 3.81
N SER A 44 10.55 -12.97 2.54
CA SER A 44 11.15 -11.81 1.87
C SER A 44 10.07 -10.80 1.47
N PRO A 45 10.43 -9.56 1.08
CA PRO A 45 9.47 -8.61 0.53
C PRO A 45 8.68 -9.17 -0.66
N PHE A 46 9.32 -9.95 -1.53
CA PHE A 46 8.64 -10.58 -2.68
C PHE A 46 7.68 -11.70 -2.26
N ASP A 47 8.05 -12.52 -1.28
CA ASP A 47 7.17 -13.58 -0.77
C ASP A 47 5.90 -12.95 -0.19
N CYS A 48 6.06 -11.94 0.65
CA CYS A 48 4.95 -11.23 1.29
C CYS A 48 4.00 -10.61 0.26
N VAL A 49 4.51 -9.83 -0.70
CA VAL A 49 3.64 -9.17 -1.68
C VAL A 49 2.88 -10.18 -2.55
N CYS A 50 3.53 -11.27 -2.96
CA CYS A 50 2.88 -12.31 -3.76
C CYS A 50 1.78 -13.04 -2.96
N ARG A 51 2.04 -13.35 -1.70
CA ARG A 51 1.06 -13.97 -0.81
C ARG A 51 -0.12 -13.05 -0.56
N GLU A 52 0.12 -11.82 -0.14
CA GLU A 52 -0.94 -10.85 0.18
C GLU A 52 -1.84 -10.56 -1.03
N VAL A 53 -1.25 -10.35 -2.20
CA VAL A 53 -2.03 -10.13 -3.43
C VAL A 53 -2.90 -11.36 -3.74
N ARG A 54 -2.36 -12.56 -3.62
CA ARG A 54 -3.14 -13.78 -3.85
C ARG A 54 -4.27 -13.95 -2.84
N GLU A 55 -4.01 -13.72 -1.57
CA GLU A 55 -5.00 -13.87 -0.49
C GLU A 55 -6.14 -12.85 -0.62
N GLU A 56 -5.81 -11.59 -0.88
CA GLU A 56 -6.80 -10.52 -0.93
C GLU A 56 -7.57 -10.45 -2.25
N THR A 57 -6.95 -10.81 -3.36
CA THR A 57 -7.53 -10.61 -4.70
C THR A 57 -7.72 -11.89 -5.52
N GLY A 58 -7.02 -12.95 -5.16
CA GLY A 58 -6.92 -14.15 -6.01
C GLY A 58 -6.00 -13.98 -7.22
N PHE A 59 -5.41 -12.81 -7.41
CA PHE A 59 -4.50 -12.55 -8.53
C PHE A 59 -3.14 -13.22 -8.28
N VAL A 60 -2.52 -13.65 -9.38
CA VAL A 60 -1.16 -14.17 -9.38
C VAL A 60 -0.27 -13.16 -10.09
N LEU A 61 0.69 -12.59 -9.38
CA LEU A 61 1.66 -11.67 -9.97
C LEU A 61 2.67 -12.47 -10.81
N ASN A 62 2.71 -12.21 -12.12
CA ASN A 62 3.67 -12.83 -13.04
C ASN A 62 5.00 -12.05 -13.03
N LYS A 63 4.89 -10.72 -12.99
CA LYS A 63 6.02 -9.81 -12.77
C LYS A 63 5.63 -8.77 -11.75
N VAL A 64 6.54 -8.45 -10.86
CA VAL A 64 6.35 -7.39 -9.87
C VAL A 64 7.64 -6.60 -9.71
N GLU A 65 7.53 -5.28 -9.69
CA GLU A 65 8.67 -4.37 -9.53
C GLU A 65 8.70 -3.83 -8.10
N TYR A 66 9.84 -3.98 -7.45
CA TYR A 66 10.09 -3.36 -6.16
C TYR A 66 10.50 -1.90 -6.40
N ARG A 67 9.61 -0.97 -6.07
CA ARG A 67 9.76 0.43 -6.46
C ARG A 67 10.40 1.30 -5.39
N GLY A 68 10.20 0.99 -4.12
CA GLY A 68 10.76 1.80 -3.06
C GLY A 68 10.45 1.32 -1.66
N LEU A 69 11.02 2.04 -0.70
CA LEU A 69 10.83 1.82 0.72
C LEU A 69 10.31 3.10 1.36
N VAL A 70 9.24 2.99 2.13
CA VAL A 70 8.68 4.09 2.90
C VAL A 70 8.81 3.77 4.39
N THR A 71 9.52 4.63 5.11
CA THR A 71 9.65 4.55 6.56
C THR A 71 8.59 5.44 7.20
N PHE A 72 7.67 4.83 7.94
CA PHE A 72 6.66 5.55 8.70
C PHE A 72 7.06 5.69 10.16
N VAL A 73 6.92 6.90 10.67
CA VAL A 73 7.03 7.22 12.10
C VAL A 73 5.74 7.91 12.49
N SER A 74 4.91 7.27 13.26
CA SER A 74 3.64 7.84 13.72
C SER A 74 3.65 8.01 15.24
N ARG A 75 3.31 9.21 15.68
CA ARG A 75 3.24 9.58 17.11
C ARG A 75 1.89 10.17 17.45
N THR A 76 1.56 10.09 18.70
CA THR A 76 0.36 10.72 19.26
C THR A 76 0.77 11.76 20.31
N SER A 77 0.03 12.85 20.40
CA SER A 77 0.30 13.95 21.35
C SER A 77 0.00 13.57 22.80
N ASP A 78 -0.74 12.48 23.03
CA ASP A 78 -1.06 11.95 24.38
C ASP A 78 0.11 11.22 25.06
N GLY A 79 1.26 11.11 24.39
CA GLY A 79 2.45 10.41 24.91
C GLY A 79 2.41 8.90 24.75
N GLY A 80 1.49 8.36 23.93
CA GLY A 80 1.45 6.95 23.58
C GLY A 80 2.73 6.48 22.88
N ALA A 81 2.97 5.16 22.87
CA ALA A 81 4.12 4.59 22.19
C ALA A 81 4.10 4.90 20.69
N PRO A 82 5.23 5.32 20.11
CA PRO A 82 5.29 5.59 18.69
C PRO A 82 5.17 4.29 17.86
N TYR A 83 4.58 4.42 16.69
CA TYR A 83 4.44 3.34 15.71
C TYR A 83 5.50 3.50 14.63
N TYR A 84 6.23 2.43 14.34
CA TYR A 84 7.27 2.41 13.31
C TYR A 84 6.99 1.31 12.31
N GLU A 85 7.04 1.67 11.02
CA GLU A 85 6.78 0.74 9.93
C GLU A 85 7.77 0.95 8.77
N LEU A 86 8.24 -0.15 8.20
CA LEU A 86 8.94 -0.18 6.93
C LEU A 86 7.99 -0.79 5.90
N MET A 87 7.46 0.03 5.01
CA MET A 87 6.56 -0.39 3.95
C MET A 87 7.30 -0.53 2.63
N HIS A 88 7.33 -1.75 2.12
CA HIS A 88 7.96 -2.11 0.86
C HIS A 88 6.94 -1.92 -0.27
N VAL A 89 7.20 -0.97 -1.17
CA VAL A 89 6.26 -0.55 -2.22
C VAL A 89 6.58 -1.25 -3.53
N PHE A 90 5.56 -1.88 -4.10
CA PHE A 90 5.64 -2.63 -5.35
C PHE A 90 4.64 -2.10 -6.38
N TRP A 91 4.90 -2.41 -7.63
CA TRP A 91 4.03 -2.14 -8.76
C TRP A 91 4.01 -3.34 -9.71
N SER A 92 2.86 -3.62 -10.30
CA SER A 92 2.71 -4.67 -11.32
C SER A 92 1.65 -4.30 -12.34
N SER A 93 1.92 -4.63 -13.60
CA SER A 93 0.94 -4.64 -14.68
C SER A 93 0.87 -5.99 -15.39
N ASP A 94 1.59 -6.99 -14.88
CA ASP A 94 1.65 -8.34 -15.46
C ASP A 94 1.21 -9.36 -14.40
N PHE A 95 -0.04 -9.76 -14.48
CA PHE A 95 -0.69 -10.63 -13.51
C PHE A 95 -1.78 -11.47 -14.19
N THR A 96 -2.15 -12.56 -13.54
CA THR A 96 -3.26 -13.42 -13.95
C THR A 96 -4.41 -13.24 -12.98
N GLU A 97 -5.59 -12.86 -13.51
CA GLU A 97 -6.81 -12.75 -12.73
C GLU A 97 -7.41 -14.14 -12.46
N PRO A 98 -8.06 -14.35 -11.30
CA PRO A 98 -8.79 -15.60 -11.06
C PRO A 98 -10.01 -15.70 -11.98
N SER A 99 -10.45 -16.94 -12.28
CA SER A 99 -11.64 -17.18 -13.10
C SER A 99 -12.93 -16.73 -12.41
N LEU A 100 -12.93 -16.70 -11.07
CA LEU A 100 -14.04 -16.20 -10.25
C LEU A 100 -13.51 -15.17 -9.24
N PRO A 101 -14.28 -14.10 -8.97
CA PRO A 101 -13.90 -13.12 -7.95
C PRO A 101 -13.69 -13.77 -6.58
N VAL A 102 -12.68 -13.33 -5.87
CA VAL A 102 -12.38 -13.75 -4.50
C VAL A 102 -12.92 -12.69 -3.53
N ALA A 103 -13.62 -13.14 -2.48
CA ALA A 103 -14.07 -12.23 -1.43
C ALA A 103 -12.87 -11.79 -0.58
N CYS A 104 -12.74 -10.48 -0.37
CA CYS A 104 -11.72 -9.92 0.51
C CYS A 104 -12.29 -9.68 1.90
N ASP A 105 -11.64 -10.21 2.94
CA ASP A 105 -12.08 -10.09 4.33
C ASP A 105 -11.89 -8.67 4.91
N GLU A 106 -11.11 -7.83 4.27
CA GLU A 106 -10.73 -6.51 4.78
C GLU A 106 -11.56 -5.37 4.21
N GLY A 107 -12.23 -5.59 3.08
CA GLY A 107 -13.01 -4.56 2.42
C GLY A 107 -13.45 -4.96 1.02
N GLU A 108 -13.65 -3.97 0.18
CA GLU A 108 -14.11 -4.13 -1.20
C GLU A 108 -13.03 -3.69 -2.18
N LEU A 109 -12.83 -4.49 -3.23
CA LEU A 109 -11.88 -4.23 -4.31
C LEU A 109 -12.56 -3.50 -5.45
N GLU A 110 -11.91 -2.48 -5.98
CA GLU A 110 -12.40 -1.74 -7.14
C GLU A 110 -11.24 -1.20 -7.98
N TRP A 111 -11.42 -1.25 -9.31
CA TRP A 111 -10.52 -0.59 -10.24
C TRP A 111 -10.82 0.91 -10.27
N ILE A 112 -9.89 1.72 -9.78
CA ILE A 112 -10.04 3.17 -9.69
C ILE A 112 -9.18 3.83 -10.76
N PRO A 113 -9.76 4.67 -11.63
CA PRO A 113 -8.99 5.45 -12.58
C PRO A 113 -7.95 6.31 -11.87
N LYS A 114 -6.72 6.33 -12.38
CA LYS A 114 -5.62 7.12 -11.78
C LYS A 114 -5.98 8.57 -11.55
N SER A 115 -6.75 9.16 -12.46
CA SER A 115 -7.22 10.56 -12.36
C SER A 115 -8.16 10.81 -11.19
N LYS A 116 -8.73 9.78 -10.57
CA LYS A 116 -9.70 9.90 -9.48
C LYS A 116 -9.15 9.51 -8.11
N MET A 117 -7.91 9.04 -8.04
CA MET A 117 -7.34 8.53 -6.80
C MET A 117 -7.27 9.56 -5.70
N ASN A 118 -6.88 10.80 -6.02
CA ASN A 118 -6.75 11.87 -5.03
C ASN A 118 -8.09 12.40 -4.50
N GLU A 119 -9.20 12.03 -5.14
CA GLU A 119 -10.56 12.39 -4.69
C GLU A 119 -11.08 11.43 -3.61
N LEU A 120 -10.45 10.26 -3.45
CA LEU A 120 -10.83 9.24 -2.49
C LEU A 120 -10.10 9.41 -1.16
N PRO A 121 -10.70 9.03 -0.01
CA PRO A 121 -10.00 9.02 1.27
C PRO A 121 -8.75 8.14 1.20
N HIS A 122 -7.60 8.71 1.51
CA HIS A 122 -6.29 8.06 1.47
C HIS A 122 -5.33 8.72 2.47
N TRP A 123 -4.18 8.08 2.69
CA TRP A 123 -3.12 8.71 3.46
C TRP A 123 -2.41 9.79 2.63
N GLU A 124 -2.08 10.92 3.24
CA GLU A 124 -1.40 12.04 2.56
C GLU A 124 -0.09 11.60 1.89
N SER A 125 0.65 10.69 2.53
CA SER A 125 1.92 10.17 2.00
C SER A 125 1.76 9.32 0.74
N ASP A 126 0.58 8.76 0.48
CA ASP A 126 0.34 7.91 -0.68
C ASP A 126 0.58 8.68 -1.99
N GLU A 127 0.23 9.96 -2.03
CA GLU A 127 0.44 10.82 -3.20
C GLU A 127 1.92 10.93 -3.57
N LEU A 128 2.82 10.94 -2.58
CA LEU A 128 4.26 11.09 -2.80
C LEU A 128 4.84 9.90 -3.57
N PHE A 129 4.60 8.69 -3.08
CA PHE A 129 5.18 7.51 -3.74
C PHE A 129 4.39 7.08 -4.97
N MET A 130 3.11 7.35 -5.05
CA MET A 130 2.33 7.15 -6.28
C MET A 130 2.86 8.04 -7.41
N GLU A 131 3.17 9.29 -7.14
CA GLU A 131 3.80 10.19 -8.12
C GLU A 131 5.13 9.64 -8.61
N LEU A 132 5.97 9.09 -7.73
CA LEU A 132 7.25 8.49 -8.09
C LEU A 132 7.07 7.23 -8.95
N ILE A 133 6.05 6.42 -8.67
CA ILE A 133 5.70 5.26 -9.48
C ILE A 133 5.26 5.71 -10.88
N GLU A 134 4.37 6.69 -10.97
CA GLU A 134 3.89 7.24 -12.25
C GLU A 134 5.01 7.81 -13.12
N LYS A 135 5.93 8.53 -12.51
CA LYS A 135 7.09 9.12 -13.19
C LYS A 135 8.18 8.10 -13.52
N ARG A 136 7.97 6.83 -13.19
CA ARG A 136 8.95 5.77 -13.35
C ARG A 136 10.31 6.11 -12.75
N SER A 137 10.30 6.77 -11.59
CA SER A 137 11.50 7.06 -10.83
C SER A 137 12.32 5.79 -10.56
N PRO A 138 13.66 5.87 -10.45
CA PRO A 138 14.46 4.80 -9.84
C PRO A 138 13.95 4.44 -8.44
N PHE A 139 14.47 3.35 -7.88
CA PHE A 139 14.15 2.95 -6.50
C PHE A 139 14.25 4.16 -5.56
N PHE A 140 13.22 4.37 -4.75
CA PHE A 140 13.17 5.51 -3.84
C PHE A 140 13.15 5.07 -2.38
N SER A 141 13.72 5.91 -1.52
CA SER A 141 13.56 5.82 -0.07
C SER A 141 12.94 7.11 0.44
N ILE A 142 11.81 6.98 1.12
CA ILE A 142 11.07 8.12 1.70
C ILE A 142 10.87 7.86 3.19
N LYS A 143 11.06 8.91 4.00
CA LYS A 143 10.66 8.90 5.40
C LYS A 143 9.52 9.87 5.60
N VAL A 144 8.44 9.42 6.24
CA VAL A 144 7.28 10.23 6.58
C VAL A 144 7.00 10.17 8.07
N GLU A 145 6.62 11.31 8.63
CA GLU A 145 6.31 11.44 10.04
C GLU A 145 4.89 11.97 10.20
N TYR A 146 4.11 11.27 11.01
CA TYR A 146 2.73 11.61 11.36
C TYR A 146 2.62 11.98 12.84
N LEU A 147 1.78 12.95 13.14
CA LEU A 147 1.35 13.29 14.49
C LEU A 147 -0.18 13.33 14.52
N ASP A 148 -0.79 12.53 15.41
CA ASP A 148 -2.25 12.41 15.53
C ASP A 148 -2.96 12.16 14.18
N GLY A 149 -2.37 11.29 13.35
CA GLY A 149 -2.93 10.90 12.06
C GLY A 149 -2.72 11.90 10.92
N LYS A 150 -1.98 12.98 11.16
CA LYS A 150 -1.68 14.00 10.16
C LYS A 150 -0.19 14.02 9.81
N MET A 151 0.13 14.06 8.52
CA MET A 151 1.52 14.15 8.07
C MET A 151 2.12 15.51 8.43
N ILE A 152 3.21 15.49 9.20
CA ILE A 152 3.92 16.71 9.63
C ILE A 152 5.24 16.89 8.89
N LYS A 153 5.80 15.82 8.35
CA LYS A 153 7.08 15.87 7.63
C LYS A 153 7.18 14.72 6.64
N ALA A 154 7.75 15.01 5.50
CA ALA A 154 8.17 13.99 4.54
C ALA A 154 9.53 14.38 3.96
N SER A 155 10.41 13.40 3.80
CA SER A 155 11.71 13.60 3.17
C SER A 155 12.02 12.44 2.23
N ARG A 156 12.46 12.77 1.02
CA ARG A 156 13.02 11.80 0.09
C ARG A 156 14.51 11.70 0.37
N GLU A 157 14.98 10.49 0.67
CA GLU A 157 16.38 10.21 0.99
C GLU A 157 17.16 9.73 -0.23
N GLN A 158 16.42 9.13 -1.19
CA GLN A 158 16.96 8.67 -2.46
C GLN A 158 15.88 8.66 -3.55
#